data_a87d4d5b1f99dfac54507654a912635b
#
_entry.id   a87d4d5b1f99dfac54507654a912635b
#
_cell.length_a   1.000
_cell.length_b   1.000
_cell.length_c   1.000
_cell.angle_alpha   90.00
_cell.angle_beta   90.00
_cell.angle_gamma   90.00
#
_symmetry.space_group_name_H-M   'P 1'
#
loop_
_entity.id
_entity.type
_entity.pdbx_description
1 polymer ?
#
loop_
_entity_poly.entity_id
_entity_poly.type
_entity_poly.pdbx_seq_one_letter_code
_entity_poly.pdbx_strand_id
1 'polypeptide(L)'
;NAGNIQNEGWELTLDVAPVMKRDFIWKTTLNFSSNKNRIIELHEQLKEFVYGPTSFSSSYAMKLVKGGSIGDIYGKAFVRDGSGNIVYEAGGENKGLPQVEGDGNTVKVGNANPLFSMGWSHTLSYKGVSLYFLIDCRYGGNILSQTQADMDMYGVSKTTADARDDGYIMLEGHRVENVKGFYKNVVGGRAGVTEYYMYDATNVRLRELSLNYQLPAGWIAKTKVFKDIQLSFVGR
;
A
#
# COMPACT_ATOMS: atom_id res chain seq x y z
N ASN A 1 -1.01 21.67 24.53
CA ASN A 1 -1.71 20.59 23.80
C ASN A 1 -1.91 21.05 22.34
N ALA A 2 -1.42 20.25 21.39
CA ALA A 2 -1.52 20.62 19.96
C ALA A 2 -2.79 20.10 19.29
N GLY A 3 -3.56 19.25 19.97
CA GLY A 3 -4.79 18.66 19.45
C GLY A 3 -5.21 17.40 20.17
N ASN A 4 -6.32 16.81 19.73
CA ASN A 4 -6.88 15.56 20.23
C ASN A 4 -7.10 14.59 19.06
N ILE A 5 -6.56 13.38 19.18
CA ILE A 5 -6.68 12.31 18.19
C ILE A 5 -7.25 11.08 18.87
N GLN A 6 -8.33 10.57 18.31
CA GLN A 6 -8.98 9.35 18.76
C GLN A 6 -8.49 8.16 17.93
N ASN A 7 -8.17 7.05 18.59
CA ASN A 7 -7.86 5.77 17.96
C ASN A 7 -8.83 4.71 18.48
N GLU A 8 -9.39 3.94 17.56
CA GLU A 8 -10.27 2.82 17.86
C GLU A 8 -9.81 1.62 17.02
N GLY A 9 -9.78 0.44 17.64
CA GLY A 9 -9.28 -0.72 16.91
C GLY A 9 -9.69 -2.04 17.53
N TRP A 10 -9.44 -3.10 16.76
CA TRP A 10 -9.63 -4.50 17.15
C TRP A 10 -8.33 -5.25 16.92
N GLU A 11 -7.98 -6.07 17.89
CA GLU A 11 -6.88 -7.01 17.79
C GLU A 11 -7.38 -8.39 18.19
N LEU A 12 -7.05 -9.40 17.37
CA LEU A 12 -7.40 -10.78 17.62
C LEU A 12 -6.18 -11.65 17.36
N THR A 13 -5.88 -12.52 18.31
CA THR A 13 -4.92 -13.61 18.11
C THR A 13 -5.64 -14.93 18.38
N LEU A 14 -5.57 -15.84 17.40
CA LEU A 14 -6.14 -17.18 17.52
C LEU A 14 -5.05 -18.22 17.26
N ASP A 15 -4.73 -18.97 18.32
CA ASP A 15 -3.78 -20.10 18.27
C ASP A 15 -4.55 -21.41 18.33
N VAL A 16 -4.36 -22.26 17.32
CA VAL A 16 -5.04 -23.54 17.20
C VAL A 16 -4.03 -24.64 16.86
N ALA A 17 -4.22 -25.81 17.41
CA ALA A 17 -3.52 -27.02 17.04
C ALA A 17 -4.54 -28.03 16.44
N PRO A 18 -4.90 -27.91 15.15
CA PRO A 18 -5.95 -28.75 14.54
C PRO A 18 -5.62 -30.24 14.57
N VAL A 19 -4.32 -30.59 14.54
CA VAL A 19 -3.87 -31.99 14.60
C VAL A 19 -2.71 -32.10 15.57
N MET A 20 -2.88 -32.95 16.58
CA MET A 20 -1.84 -33.33 17.53
C MET A 20 -1.78 -34.86 17.62
N LYS A 21 -1.01 -35.47 16.72
CA LYS A 21 -0.74 -36.93 16.72
C LYS A 21 0.73 -37.18 17.07
N ARG A 22 1.07 -38.37 17.49
CA ARG A 22 2.44 -38.75 17.89
C ARG A 22 3.51 -38.33 16.90
N ASP A 23 3.27 -38.54 15.62
CA ASP A 23 4.26 -38.32 14.55
C ASP A 23 3.96 -37.09 13.70
N PHE A 24 2.76 -36.47 13.83
CA PHE A 24 2.34 -35.33 13.04
C PHE A 24 1.64 -34.28 13.91
N ILE A 25 2.17 -33.06 13.88
CA ILE A 25 1.61 -31.94 14.59
C ILE A 25 1.37 -30.81 13.56
N TRP A 26 0.17 -30.25 13.56
CA TRP A 26 -0.16 -29.04 12.83
C TRP A 26 -0.62 -27.97 13.81
N LYS A 27 0.09 -26.85 13.81
CA LYS A 27 -0.27 -25.64 14.57
C LYS A 27 -0.50 -24.50 13.58
N THR A 28 -1.44 -23.62 13.90
CA THR A 28 -1.72 -22.43 13.12
C THR A 28 -2.04 -21.26 14.05
N THR A 29 -1.54 -20.09 13.71
CA THR A 29 -1.80 -18.86 14.44
C THR A 29 -2.30 -17.80 13.46
N LEU A 30 -3.45 -17.24 13.75
CA LEU A 30 -4.03 -16.11 13.04
C LEU A 30 -3.91 -14.86 13.92
N ASN A 31 -3.25 -13.83 13.43
CA ASN A 31 -3.23 -12.50 14.01
C ASN A 31 -4.00 -11.54 13.10
N PHE A 32 -4.90 -10.79 13.65
CA PHE A 32 -5.68 -9.78 12.95
C PHE A 32 -5.64 -8.48 13.72
N SER A 33 -5.45 -7.37 13.02
CA SER A 33 -5.52 -6.04 13.60
C SER A 33 -6.21 -5.06 12.66
N SER A 34 -7.06 -4.22 13.21
CA SER A 34 -7.70 -3.09 12.54
C SER A 34 -7.65 -1.88 13.44
N ASN A 35 -7.20 -0.76 12.92
CA ASN A 35 -7.16 0.50 13.66
C ASN A 35 -7.71 1.63 12.79
N LYS A 36 -8.63 2.41 13.36
CA LYS A 36 -9.17 3.63 12.76
C LYS A 36 -8.82 4.81 13.67
N ASN A 37 -8.22 5.81 13.09
CA ASN A 37 -7.93 7.05 13.81
C ASN A 37 -8.75 8.22 13.23
N ARG A 38 -9.04 9.18 14.09
CA ARG A 38 -9.76 10.40 13.74
C ARG A 38 -9.19 11.58 14.50
N ILE A 39 -8.97 12.66 13.81
CA ILE A 39 -8.53 13.93 14.38
C ILE A 39 -9.79 14.67 14.89
N ILE A 40 -9.95 14.69 16.19
CA ILE A 40 -11.12 15.31 16.84
C ILE A 40 -10.93 16.81 16.87
N GLU A 41 -9.72 17.27 17.21
CA GLU A 41 -9.42 18.67 17.40
C GLU A 41 -7.96 18.96 17.10
N LEU A 42 -7.69 20.12 16.50
CA LEU A 42 -6.36 20.73 16.40
C LEU A 42 -6.33 21.97 17.30
N HIS A 43 -5.12 22.50 17.55
CA HIS A 43 -4.96 23.76 18.25
C HIS A 43 -5.76 24.87 17.55
N GLU A 44 -6.40 25.75 18.31
CA GLU A 44 -7.31 26.81 17.79
C GLU A 44 -6.70 27.67 16.68
N GLN A 45 -5.40 27.86 16.70
CA GLN A 45 -4.67 28.63 15.70
C GLN A 45 -4.28 27.83 14.44
N LEU A 46 -4.53 26.50 14.42
CA LEU A 46 -4.16 25.61 13.33
C LEU A 46 -5.41 25.08 12.62
N LYS A 47 -5.60 25.48 11.37
CA LYS A 47 -6.61 24.88 10.49
C LYS A 47 -6.20 23.49 10.01
N GLU A 48 -4.90 23.32 9.74
CA GLU A 48 -4.26 22.10 9.30
C GLU A 48 -2.82 22.04 9.81
N PHE A 49 -2.25 20.85 9.89
CA PHE A 49 -0.84 20.64 10.20
C PHE A 49 -0.23 19.70 9.18
N VAL A 50 0.73 20.21 8.41
CA VAL A 50 1.46 19.42 7.39
C VAL A 50 2.65 18.73 8.06
N TYR A 51 2.75 17.39 7.95
CA TYR A 51 3.80 16.62 8.59
C TYR A 51 4.56 15.66 7.65
N GLY A 52 4.12 15.56 6.40
CA GLY A 52 4.74 14.70 5.40
C GLY A 52 5.81 15.38 4.56
N PRO A 53 6.29 14.73 3.52
CA PRO A 53 7.37 15.23 2.68
C PRO A 53 6.92 16.50 1.96
N THR A 54 7.45 17.64 2.41
CA THR A 54 7.11 18.95 1.88
C THR A 54 8.16 19.51 0.91
N SER A 55 9.39 18.95 0.93
CA SER A 55 10.53 19.56 0.23
C SER A 55 10.97 18.83 -1.04
N PHE A 56 10.66 17.54 -1.21
CA PHE A 56 11.09 16.76 -2.37
C PHE A 56 9.98 16.41 -3.36
N SER A 57 8.74 16.59 -2.98
CA SER A 57 7.60 16.31 -3.84
C SER A 57 6.54 17.38 -3.65
N SER A 58 6.27 18.15 -4.69
CA SER A 58 5.09 18.99 -4.76
C SER A 58 3.82 18.20 -5.07
N SER A 59 3.94 16.88 -5.36
CA SER A 59 2.84 16.05 -5.83
C SER A 59 1.84 15.72 -4.74
N TYR A 60 2.23 15.74 -3.46
CA TYR A 60 1.32 15.42 -2.36
C TYR A 60 1.81 15.99 -1.04
N ALA A 61 0.91 16.06 -0.07
CA ALA A 61 1.20 16.36 1.32
C ALA A 61 0.44 15.42 2.24
N MET A 62 1.02 15.08 3.37
CA MET A 62 0.30 14.44 4.48
C MET A 62 -0.08 15.53 5.47
N LYS A 63 -1.39 15.63 5.78
CA LYS A 63 -1.92 16.71 6.62
C LYS A 63 -2.84 16.15 7.68
N LEU A 64 -2.75 16.73 8.88
CA LEU A 64 -3.77 16.59 9.91
C LEU A 64 -4.80 17.68 9.72
N VAL A 65 -6.05 17.29 9.49
CA VAL A 65 -7.19 18.19 9.34
C VAL A 65 -8.29 17.69 10.29
N LYS A 66 -8.97 18.60 10.97
CA LYS A 66 -10.09 18.24 11.86
C LYS A 66 -11.13 17.39 11.14
N GLY A 67 -11.50 16.25 11.73
CA GLY A 67 -12.42 15.26 11.16
C GLY A 67 -11.76 14.26 10.23
N GLY A 68 -10.52 14.50 9.80
CA GLY A 68 -9.71 13.60 8.99
C GLY A 68 -9.01 12.52 9.80
N SER A 69 -8.05 11.85 9.17
CA SER A 69 -7.28 10.74 9.72
C SER A 69 -5.78 11.03 9.61
N ILE A 70 -4.98 10.48 10.52
CA ILE A 70 -3.54 10.37 10.32
C ILE A 70 -3.33 9.43 9.13
N GLY A 71 -2.56 9.85 8.15
CA GLY A 71 -2.37 9.09 6.91
C GLY A 71 -3.21 9.60 5.75
N ASP A 72 -4.06 10.61 5.95
CA ASP A 72 -4.73 11.29 4.85
C ASP A 72 -3.71 11.94 3.93
N ILE A 73 -3.85 11.65 2.63
CA ILE A 73 -2.97 12.14 1.56
C ILE A 73 -3.74 13.19 0.77
N TYR A 74 -3.14 14.37 0.65
CA TYR A 74 -3.68 15.50 -0.07
C TYR A 74 -2.82 15.78 -1.29
N GLY A 75 -3.46 16.12 -2.40
CA GLY A 75 -2.77 16.37 -3.66
C GLY A 75 -3.66 17.09 -4.64
N LYS A 76 -3.39 16.86 -5.92
CA LYS A 76 -4.21 17.30 -7.05
C LYS A 76 -5.12 16.18 -7.50
N ALA A 77 -6.34 16.52 -7.88
CA ALA A 77 -7.35 15.60 -8.39
C ALA A 77 -7.89 16.10 -9.75
N PHE A 78 -8.61 15.24 -10.44
CA PHE A 78 -9.40 15.64 -11.59
C PHE A 78 -10.66 16.39 -11.15
N VAL A 79 -11.01 17.45 -11.85
CA VAL A 79 -12.31 18.13 -11.64
C VAL A 79 -13.42 17.19 -12.11
N ARG A 80 -14.45 17.02 -11.27
CA ARG A 80 -15.58 16.15 -11.56
C ARG A 80 -16.89 16.95 -11.58
N ASP A 81 -17.78 16.57 -12.50
CA ASP A 81 -19.14 17.13 -12.58
C ASP A 81 -20.05 16.59 -11.46
N GLY A 82 -21.29 17.05 -11.40
CA GLY A 82 -22.28 16.61 -10.40
C GLY A 82 -22.67 15.12 -10.50
N SER A 83 -22.30 14.42 -11.57
CA SER A 83 -22.48 12.99 -11.78
C SER A 83 -21.23 12.17 -11.49
N GLY A 84 -20.10 12.85 -11.12
CA GLY A 84 -18.83 12.23 -10.80
C GLY A 84 -17.92 11.98 -12.00
N ASN A 85 -18.30 12.40 -13.23
CA ASN A 85 -17.46 12.26 -14.40
C ASN A 85 -16.37 13.33 -14.45
N ILE A 86 -15.21 12.97 -15.00
CA ILE A 86 -14.12 13.93 -15.21
C ILE A 86 -14.53 14.99 -16.21
N VAL A 87 -14.27 16.26 -15.88
CA VAL A 87 -14.50 17.41 -16.76
C VAL A 87 -13.28 17.64 -17.64
N TYR A 88 -13.51 17.87 -18.93
CA TYR A 88 -12.46 18.09 -19.93
C TYR A 88 -12.48 19.51 -20.48
N GLU A 89 -11.30 20.00 -20.88
CA GLU A 89 -11.16 21.31 -21.49
C GLU A 89 -11.88 21.38 -22.86
N ALA A 90 -12.75 22.35 -23.01
CA ALA A 90 -13.56 22.52 -24.22
C ALA A 90 -12.83 23.18 -25.38
N GLY A 91 -11.74 23.92 -25.11
CA GLY A 91 -11.03 24.71 -26.11
C GLY A 91 -9.58 25.03 -25.75
N GLY A 92 -8.90 25.77 -26.63
CA GLY A 92 -7.50 26.19 -26.46
C GLY A 92 -6.51 25.05 -26.69
N GLU A 93 -5.27 25.26 -26.23
CA GLU A 93 -4.17 24.29 -26.38
C GLU A 93 -4.39 22.98 -25.61
N ASN A 94 -5.19 23.04 -24.55
CA ASN A 94 -5.49 21.90 -23.68
C ASN A 94 -6.82 21.22 -24.03
N LYS A 95 -7.44 21.54 -25.15
CA LYS A 95 -8.70 20.92 -25.57
C LYS A 95 -8.66 19.41 -25.47
N GLY A 96 -9.65 18.83 -24.80
CA GLY A 96 -9.76 17.38 -24.59
C GLY A 96 -8.86 16.81 -23.47
N LEU A 97 -8.06 17.64 -22.80
CA LEU A 97 -7.36 17.24 -21.58
C LEU A 97 -8.28 17.39 -20.35
N PRO A 98 -8.11 16.54 -19.32
CA PRO A 98 -8.89 16.66 -18.10
C PRO A 98 -8.52 17.92 -17.32
N GLN A 99 -9.52 18.58 -16.75
CA GLN A 99 -9.33 19.68 -15.82
C GLN A 99 -8.81 19.19 -14.48
N VAL A 100 -8.01 20.02 -13.80
CA VAL A 100 -7.30 19.67 -12.56
C VAL A 100 -7.65 20.68 -11.47
N GLU A 101 -7.85 20.19 -10.25
CA GLU A 101 -8.01 20.97 -9.04
C GLU A 101 -7.03 20.55 -7.95
N GLY A 102 -6.96 21.34 -6.87
CA GLY A 102 -6.16 21.01 -5.71
C GLY A 102 -4.75 21.59 -5.73
N ASP A 103 -4.54 22.72 -6.36
CA ASP A 103 -3.29 23.46 -6.25
C ASP A 103 -2.90 23.67 -4.79
N GLY A 104 -1.59 23.48 -4.48
CA GLY A 104 -1.10 23.47 -3.11
C GLY A 104 -1.47 22.21 -2.30
N ASN A 105 -1.84 21.12 -2.97
CA ASN A 105 -2.21 19.87 -2.33
C ASN A 105 -3.40 20.03 -1.37
N THR A 106 -4.50 20.55 -1.88
CA THR A 106 -5.69 20.91 -1.07
C THR A 106 -6.79 19.83 -1.11
N VAL A 107 -6.79 18.95 -2.10
CA VAL A 107 -7.79 17.89 -2.23
C VAL A 107 -7.29 16.61 -1.57
N LYS A 108 -8.14 15.97 -0.76
CA LYS A 108 -7.84 14.64 -0.23
C LYS A 108 -7.97 13.59 -1.33
N VAL A 109 -6.87 12.95 -1.68
CA VAL A 109 -6.78 11.96 -2.78
C VAL A 109 -6.62 10.53 -2.30
N GLY A 110 -6.36 10.32 -1.01
CA GLY A 110 -6.22 8.97 -0.45
C GLY A 110 -5.95 8.94 1.04
N ASN A 111 -5.74 7.74 1.56
CA ASN A 111 -5.31 7.50 2.93
C ASN A 111 -4.32 6.33 2.97
N ALA A 112 -3.18 6.51 3.62
CA ALA A 112 -2.13 5.48 3.69
C ALA A 112 -2.43 4.34 4.67
N ASN A 113 -3.43 4.49 5.56
CA ASN A 113 -3.72 3.49 6.57
C ASN A 113 -4.50 2.31 5.97
N PRO A 114 -4.14 1.07 6.27
CA PRO A 114 -4.94 -0.08 5.89
C PRO A 114 -6.24 -0.12 6.68
N LEU A 115 -7.25 -0.76 6.14
CA LEU A 115 -8.48 -1.10 6.87
C LEU A 115 -8.21 -2.18 7.91
N PHE A 116 -7.39 -3.18 7.55
CA PHE A 116 -6.88 -4.18 8.48
C PHE A 116 -5.56 -4.76 8.00
N SER A 117 -4.84 -5.38 8.93
CA SER A 117 -3.66 -6.23 8.67
C SER A 117 -3.87 -7.60 9.29
N MET A 118 -3.39 -8.65 8.61
CA MET A 118 -3.54 -10.04 9.04
C MET A 118 -2.24 -10.79 8.80
N GLY A 119 -1.82 -11.55 9.79
CA GLY A 119 -0.73 -12.52 9.68
C GLY A 119 -1.28 -13.92 9.96
N TRP A 120 -1.07 -14.87 9.05
CA TRP A 120 -1.51 -16.24 9.22
C TRP A 120 -0.34 -17.21 9.05
N SER A 121 0.09 -17.79 10.17
CA SER A 121 1.22 -18.71 10.20
C SER A 121 0.78 -20.14 10.40
N HIS A 122 1.56 -21.05 9.82
CA HIS A 122 1.40 -22.49 9.95
C HIS A 122 2.72 -23.15 10.29
N THR A 123 2.66 -24.12 11.20
CA THR A 123 3.76 -25.03 11.49
C THR A 123 3.25 -26.46 11.33
N LEU A 124 3.85 -27.18 10.40
CA LEU A 124 3.58 -28.63 10.21
C LEU A 124 4.85 -29.39 10.55
N SER A 125 4.75 -30.30 11.51
CA SER A 125 5.90 -31.10 11.97
C SER A 125 5.60 -32.59 11.79
N TYR A 126 6.53 -33.33 11.17
CA TYR A 126 6.46 -34.77 10.96
C TYR A 126 7.84 -35.41 11.12
N LYS A 127 7.98 -36.31 12.11
CA LYS A 127 9.18 -37.11 12.33
C LYS A 127 10.52 -36.37 12.21
N GLY A 128 10.63 -35.19 12.86
CA GLY A 128 11.84 -34.38 12.86
C GLY A 128 11.95 -33.37 11.71
N VAL A 129 11.06 -33.43 10.70
CA VAL A 129 10.92 -32.38 9.69
C VAL A 129 9.86 -31.38 10.13
N SER A 130 10.12 -30.09 9.99
CA SER A 130 9.15 -29.03 10.30
C SER A 130 9.12 -28.01 9.17
N LEU A 131 7.92 -27.79 8.62
CA LEU A 131 7.63 -26.76 7.65
C LEU A 131 6.90 -25.61 8.36
N TYR A 132 7.43 -24.42 8.24
CA TYR A 132 6.77 -23.20 8.70
C TYR A 132 6.55 -22.26 7.51
N PHE A 133 5.39 -21.63 7.45
CA PHE A 133 5.15 -20.53 6.53
C PHE A 133 4.24 -19.46 7.16
N LEU A 134 4.46 -18.21 6.74
CA LEU A 134 3.70 -17.05 7.16
C LEU A 134 3.15 -16.33 5.93
N ILE A 135 1.83 -16.24 5.89
CA ILE A 135 1.10 -15.40 4.95
C ILE A 135 0.78 -14.09 5.65
N ASP A 136 1.14 -12.98 5.03
CA ASP A 136 0.90 -11.63 5.52
C ASP A 136 -0.03 -10.92 4.54
N CYS A 137 -1.07 -10.28 5.07
CA CYS A 137 -2.06 -9.53 4.32
C CYS A 137 -2.19 -8.14 4.90
N ARG A 138 -2.14 -7.14 4.02
CA ARG A 138 -2.54 -5.78 4.30
C ARG A 138 -3.68 -5.43 3.35
N TYR A 139 -4.83 -5.09 3.87
CA TYR A 139 -6.01 -4.78 3.06
C TYR A 139 -6.36 -3.30 3.16
N GLY A 140 -6.52 -2.66 2.02
CA GLY A 140 -6.83 -1.24 1.90
C GLY A 140 -5.61 -0.33 2.13
N GLY A 141 -5.88 0.96 2.17
CA GLY A 141 -4.89 2.01 2.12
C GLY A 141 -4.50 2.37 0.70
N ASN A 142 -3.84 3.51 0.55
CA ASN A 142 -3.37 4.00 -0.75
C ASN A 142 -1.87 4.26 -0.70
N ILE A 143 -1.22 4.10 -1.85
CA ILE A 143 0.18 4.41 -2.07
C ILE A 143 0.35 5.23 -3.34
N LEU A 144 1.14 6.30 -3.27
CA LEU A 144 1.53 7.09 -4.43
C LEU A 144 2.74 6.46 -5.12
N SER A 145 2.68 6.25 -6.42
CA SER A 145 3.83 5.87 -7.24
C SER A 145 4.46 7.09 -7.92
N GLN A 146 5.34 7.78 -7.21
CA GLN A 146 6.10 8.91 -7.76
C GLN A 146 7.03 8.45 -8.92
N THR A 147 7.60 7.25 -8.80
CA THR A 147 8.44 6.69 -9.87
C THR A 147 7.67 6.54 -11.17
N GLN A 148 6.42 6.05 -11.12
CA GLN A 148 5.59 5.93 -12.32
C GLN A 148 5.27 7.31 -12.90
N ALA A 149 4.93 8.29 -12.04
CA ALA A 149 4.66 9.66 -12.46
C ALA A 149 5.86 10.29 -13.19
N ASP A 150 7.06 10.11 -12.64
CA ASP A 150 8.30 10.62 -13.26
C ASP A 150 8.60 9.88 -14.58
N MET A 151 8.47 8.57 -14.65
CA MET A 151 8.67 7.79 -15.88
C MET A 151 7.68 8.20 -16.98
N ASP A 152 6.42 8.42 -16.62
CA ASP A 152 5.37 8.81 -17.56
C ASP A 152 5.60 10.22 -18.10
N MET A 153 6.02 11.16 -17.26
CA MET A 153 6.37 12.52 -17.67
C MET A 153 7.47 12.54 -18.76
N TYR A 154 8.47 11.66 -18.61
CA TYR A 154 9.55 11.54 -19.58
C TYR A 154 9.24 10.58 -20.73
N GLY A 155 8.08 9.90 -20.71
CA GLY A 155 7.63 9.01 -21.78
C GLY A 155 8.45 7.72 -21.89
N VAL A 156 9.07 7.27 -20.78
CA VAL A 156 9.96 6.08 -20.76
C VAL A 156 9.29 4.83 -20.19
N SER A 157 8.05 4.94 -19.73
CA SER A 157 7.27 3.78 -19.25
C SER A 157 6.64 3.02 -20.42
N LYS A 158 6.34 1.73 -20.18
CA LYS A 158 5.57 0.93 -21.16
C LYS A 158 4.20 1.54 -21.42
N THR A 159 3.52 2.03 -20.38
CA THR A 159 2.20 2.67 -20.48
C THR A 159 2.21 3.84 -21.47
N THR A 160 3.23 4.70 -21.41
CA THR A 160 3.36 5.83 -22.33
C THR A 160 3.77 5.40 -23.73
N ALA A 161 4.52 4.31 -23.89
CA ALA A 161 4.86 3.74 -25.18
C ALA A 161 3.60 3.22 -25.87
N ASP A 162 2.83 2.36 -25.18
CA ASP A 162 1.58 1.81 -25.69
C ASP A 162 0.59 2.94 -26.08
N ALA A 163 0.42 3.95 -25.23
CA ALA A 163 -0.45 5.09 -25.51
C ALA A 163 -0.02 5.92 -26.74
N ARG A 164 1.29 6.02 -27.01
CA ARG A 164 1.79 6.67 -28.25
C ARG A 164 1.51 5.84 -29.49
N ASP A 165 1.64 4.51 -29.39
CA ASP A 165 1.39 3.59 -30.49
C ASP A 165 -0.11 3.53 -30.82
N ASP A 166 -0.98 3.52 -29.81
CA ASP A 166 -2.44 3.57 -29.94
C ASP A 166 -2.96 4.95 -30.37
N GLY A 167 -2.21 6.02 -30.10
CA GLY A 167 -2.57 7.40 -30.40
C GLY A 167 -3.60 7.99 -29.44
N TYR A 168 -3.93 7.34 -28.35
CA TYR A 168 -4.87 7.83 -27.33
C TYR A 168 -4.69 7.14 -25.97
N ILE A 169 -5.38 7.66 -24.98
CA ILE A 169 -5.49 7.10 -23.63
C ILE A 169 -6.97 6.96 -23.29
N MET A 170 -7.35 5.85 -22.67
CA MET A 170 -8.68 5.70 -22.07
C MET A 170 -8.64 6.11 -20.60
N LEU A 171 -9.29 7.22 -20.25
CA LEU A 171 -9.40 7.70 -18.87
C LEU A 171 -10.86 7.62 -18.42
N GLU A 172 -11.18 6.68 -17.54
CA GLU A 172 -12.54 6.43 -17.04
C GLU A 172 -13.59 6.33 -18.16
N GLY A 173 -13.25 5.65 -19.27
CA GLY A 173 -14.13 5.46 -20.41
C GLY A 173 -14.14 6.60 -21.44
N HIS A 174 -13.44 7.70 -21.18
CA HIS A 174 -13.25 8.78 -22.14
C HIS A 174 -11.93 8.67 -22.88
N ARG A 175 -11.95 8.93 -24.21
CA ARG A 175 -10.78 8.88 -25.06
C ARG A 175 -10.06 10.22 -25.09
N VAL A 176 -8.81 10.26 -24.59
CA VAL A 176 -7.93 11.42 -24.61
C VAL A 176 -6.91 11.25 -25.74
N GLU A 177 -7.00 12.05 -26.78
CA GLU A 177 -6.12 11.95 -27.97
C GLU A 177 -4.80 12.69 -27.82
N ASN A 178 -4.72 13.69 -26.97
CA ASN A 178 -3.49 14.40 -26.71
C ASN A 178 -2.63 13.67 -25.66
N VAL A 179 -2.06 12.52 -26.07
CA VAL A 179 -1.22 11.66 -25.23
C VAL A 179 -0.06 12.43 -24.58
N LYS A 180 0.65 13.23 -25.38
CA LYS A 180 1.79 14.01 -24.89
C LYS A 180 1.36 15.05 -23.87
N GLY A 181 0.29 15.79 -24.16
CA GLY A 181 -0.26 16.78 -23.25
C GLY A 181 -0.70 16.16 -21.94
N PHE A 182 -1.36 15.02 -22.00
CA PHE A 182 -1.82 14.30 -20.83
C PHE A 182 -0.66 13.93 -19.89
N TYR A 183 0.33 13.19 -20.37
CA TYR A 183 1.44 12.74 -19.53
C TYR A 183 2.41 13.85 -19.13
N LYS A 184 2.68 14.81 -20.01
CA LYS A 184 3.66 15.85 -19.71
C LYS A 184 3.12 17.03 -18.93
N ASN A 185 1.88 17.45 -19.22
CA ASN A 185 1.34 18.72 -18.70
C ASN A 185 0.27 18.49 -17.63
N VAL A 186 -0.38 17.32 -17.58
CA VAL A 186 -1.49 17.07 -16.67
C VAL A 186 -1.08 16.13 -15.54
N VAL A 187 -0.76 14.87 -15.83
CA VAL A 187 -0.61 13.86 -14.78
C VAL A 187 0.83 13.63 -14.34
N GLY A 188 1.79 13.73 -15.24
CA GLY A 188 3.16 13.25 -15.00
C GLY A 188 4.01 14.15 -14.10
N GLY A 189 5.05 13.53 -13.53
CA GLY A 189 6.04 14.21 -12.69
C GLY A 189 5.53 14.59 -11.32
N ARG A 190 6.29 15.49 -10.66
CA ARG A 190 6.03 15.88 -9.27
C ARG A 190 4.97 16.97 -9.12
N ALA A 191 4.61 17.63 -10.18
CA ALA A 191 3.59 18.70 -10.19
C ALA A 191 2.26 18.23 -10.81
N GLY A 192 2.19 17.00 -11.27
CA GLY A 192 1.02 16.41 -11.91
C GLY A 192 -0.10 16.02 -10.96
N VAL A 193 -1.11 15.35 -11.52
CA VAL A 193 -2.29 14.91 -10.78
C VAL A 193 -1.95 13.73 -9.89
N THR A 194 -1.96 13.94 -8.59
CA THR A 194 -1.66 12.93 -7.56
C THR A 194 -2.65 11.77 -7.62
N GLU A 195 -3.94 12.06 -7.80
CA GLU A 195 -5.01 11.07 -7.88
C GLU A 195 -4.71 9.97 -8.91
N TYR A 196 -4.15 10.32 -10.07
CA TYR A 196 -3.88 9.38 -11.15
C TYR A 196 -2.85 8.30 -10.80
N TYR A 197 -1.91 8.60 -9.91
CA TYR A 197 -0.87 7.70 -9.47
C TYR A 197 -1.08 7.13 -8.06
N MET A 198 -2.29 7.29 -7.53
CA MET A 198 -2.70 6.65 -6.28
C MET A 198 -3.17 5.24 -6.55
N TYR A 199 -2.47 4.28 -5.99
CA TYR A 199 -2.79 2.85 -6.12
C TYR A 199 -3.33 2.29 -4.81
N ASP A 200 -4.16 1.26 -4.91
CA ASP A 200 -4.56 0.44 -3.77
C ASP A 200 -3.32 -0.28 -3.21
N ALA A 201 -3.08 -0.13 -1.91
CA ALA A 201 -1.96 -0.74 -1.21
C ALA A 201 -2.27 -2.17 -0.72
N THR A 202 -3.43 -2.72 -1.05
CA THR A 202 -3.81 -4.09 -0.72
C THR A 202 -2.79 -5.07 -1.27
N ASN A 203 -2.26 -5.91 -0.40
CA ASN A 203 -1.34 -6.96 -0.80
C ASN A 203 -1.47 -8.20 0.09
N VAL A 204 -1.21 -9.35 -0.51
CA VAL A 204 -1.07 -10.64 0.17
C VAL A 204 0.25 -11.25 -0.27
N ARG A 205 1.07 -11.66 0.67
CA ARG A 205 2.41 -12.19 0.39
C ARG A 205 2.77 -13.37 1.29
N LEU A 206 3.52 -14.30 0.73
CA LEU A 206 4.24 -15.28 1.51
C LEU A 206 5.47 -14.58 2.11
N ARG A 207 5.41 -14.25 3.41
CA ARG A 207 6.43 -13.46 4.08
C ARG A 207 7.62 -14.28 4.54
N GLU A 208 7.36 -15.53 4.93
CA GLU A 208 8.39 -16.44 5.36
C GLU A 208 8.01 -17.87 4.98
N LEU A 209 9.00 -18.62 4.51
CA LEU A 209 8.95 -20.07 4.32
C LEU A 209 10.21 -20.66 4.93
N SER A 210 10.06 -21.59 5.87
CA SER A 210 11.21 -22.29 6.43
C SER A 210 10.97 -23.79 6.51
N LEU A 211 12.02 -24.52 6.16
CA LEU A 211 12.09 -25.98 6.30
C LEU A 211 13.19 -26.32 7.29
N ASN A 212 12.82 -27.01 8.36
CA ASN A 212 13.73 -27.39 9.41
C ASN A 212 13.80 -28.92 9.49
N TYR A 213 14.99 -29.45 9.71
CA TYR A 213 15.20 -30.88 9.94
C TYR A 213 16.05 -31.10 11.19
N GLN A 214 15.45 -31.75 12.18
CA GLN A 214 16.08 -32.21 13.39
C GLN A 214 16.73 -33.58 13.15
N LEU A 215 18.05 -33.66 13.27
CA LEU A 215 18.73 -34.93 13.09
C LEU A 215 18.35 -35.93 14.20
N PRO A 216 18.19 -37.20 13.85
CA PRO A 216 17.87 -38.23 14.85
C PRO A 216 18.92 -38.34 15.95
N ALA A 217 18.49 -38.42 17.21
CA ALA A 217 19.37 -38.48 18.37
C ALA A 217 20.40 -39.62 18.30
N GLY A 218 20.03 -40.80 17.69
CA GLY A 218 20.95 -41.88 17.50
C GLY A 218 22.14 -41.61 16.56
N TRP A 219 21.98 -40.68 15.61
CA TRP A 219 23.09 -40.23 14.74
C TRP A 219 23.99 -39.28 15.48
N ILE A 220 23.39 -38.34 16.25
CA ILE A 220 24.08 -37.31 16.99
C ILE A 220 24.91 -37.91 18.13
N ALA A 221 24.36 -38.92 18.83
CA ALA A 221 25.08 -39.63 19.91
C ALA A 221 26.41 -40.25 19.47
N LYS A 222 26.53 -40.65 18.20
CA LYS A 222 27.78 -41.19 17.64
C LYS A 222 28.90 -40.14 17.56
N THR A 223 28.59 -38.86 17.53
CA THR A 223 29.55 -37.76 17.43
C THR A 223 30.30 -37.51 18.75
N LYS A 224 29.71 -37.94 19.89
CA LYS A 224 30.21 -37.70 21.26
C LYS A 224 30.43 -36.24 21.64
N VAL A 225 30.20 -35.28 20.75
CA VAL A 225 30.44 -33.87 20.89
C VAL A 225 29.12 -33.05 20.89
N PHE A 226 28.23 -33.38 19.95
CA PHE A 226 26.98 -32.63 19.79
C PHE A 226 25.84 -33.32 20.56
N LYS A 227 24.99 -32.50 21.20
CA LYS A 227 23.78 -32.99 21.87
C LYS A 227 22.56 -32.88 20.97
N ASP A 228 22.60 -31.93 20.04
CA ASP A 228 21.52 -31.62 19.13
C ASP A 228 22.06 -30.99 17.83
N ILE A 229 21.48 -31.31 16.69
CA ILE A 229 21.80 -30.72 15.37
C ILE A 229 20.49 -30.48 14.63
N GLN A 230 20.25 -29.24 14.25
CA GLN A 230 19.13 -28.85 13.40
C GLN A 230 19.66 -28.14 12.15
N LEU A 231 19.14 -28.53 11.00
CA LEU A 231 19.38 -27.86 9.73
C LEU A 231 18.14 -27.04 9.36
N SER A 232 18.34 -25.80 8.91
CA SER A 232 17.24 -24.91 8.57
C SER A 232 17.52 -24.20 7.25
N PHE A 233 16.50 -24.18 6.37
CA PHE A 233 16.45 -23.34 5.19
C PHE A 233 15.33 -22.32 5.40
N VAL A 234 15.66 -21.04 5.23
CA VAL A 234 14.71 -19.93 5.43
C VAL A 234 14.73 -19.04 4.20
N GLY A 235 13.53 -18.80 3.63
CA GLY A 235 13.27 -17.80 2.59
C GLY A 235 12.36 -16.71 3.14
N ARG A 236 12.66 -15.44 2.81
CA ARG A 236 11.88 -14.24 3.18
C ARG A 236 11.70 -13.30 2.00
#